data_009934f8a6a4be0fc06858b91a0bc437
#
_entry.id   009934f8a6a4be0fc06858b91a0bc437
#
_cell.length_a   1.000
_cell.length_b   1.000
_cell.length_c   1.000
_cell.angle_alpha   90.00
_cell.angle_beta   90.00
_cell.angle_gamma   90.00
#
_symmetry.space_group_name_H-M   'P 1'
#
loop_
_entity.id
_entity.type
_entity.pdbx_description
1 polymer ?
#
loop_
_entity_poly.entity_id
_entity_poly.type
_entity_poly.pdbx_seq_one_letter_code
_entity_poly.pdbx_strand_id
1 'polypeptide(L)'
;ILPITPAFQEEEKYDTFLLKNGYCGAFLMGLALHDSWIKQLENTTMPTVLFDNFISGNPNVCYLGTDSYEGITMAVNHLVNLGHKNIAFLNGSLYSLVSDQRQEAFESAMAAASLPVQKDLTAYGYYVSDSAKYHVPGFLSAGATAVVCGNDLIAKGVIDECTKRGFRVPEDVSVVGFDDISIAATFDPPLTTIRQERNELGRCAYDILNSLIHHIPISKTLLRPKLIERESTARCAHRD
;
A
#
# COMPACT_ATOMS: atom_id res chain seq x y z
N ILE A 1 -3.23 -6.38 -21.30
CA ILE A 1 -3.79 -5.62 -20.15
C ILE A 1 -5.02 -4.89 -20.65
N LEU A 2 -6.15 -5.09 -19.97
CA LEU A 2 -7.40 -4.43 -20.27
C LEU A 2 -7.76 -3.49 -19.11
N PRO A 3 -7.95 -2.18 -19.34
CA PRO A 3 -8.46 -1.28 -18.33
C PRO A 3 -9.95 -1.57 -18.07
N ILE A 4 -10.32 -1.80 -16.83
CA ILE A 4 -11.69 -2.07 -16.40
C ILE A 4 -12.16 -0.88 -15.56
N THR A 5 -13.19 -0.19 -16.03
CA THR A 5 -13.82 0.91 -15.28
C THR A 5 -14.98 0.42 -14.44
N PRO A 6 -15.40 1.12 -13.38
CA PRO A 6 -16.62 0.77 -12.62
C PRO A 6 -17.87 0.67 -13.52
N ALA A 7 -18.04 1.58 -14.48
CA ALA A 7 -19.16 1.52 -15.41
C ALA A 7 -19.14 0.24 -16.27
N PHE A 8 -17.98 -0.17 -16.75
CA PHE A 8 -17.83 -1.44 -17.48
C PHE A 8 -18.21 -2.64 -16.61
N GLN A 9 -17.85 -2.65 -15.33
CA GLN A 9 -18.18 -3.72 -14.39
C GLN A 9 -19.68 -3.83 -14.10
N GLU A 10 -20.43 -2.76 -14.25
CA GLU A 10 -21.90 -2.76 -14.10
C GLU A 10 -22.60 -3.30 -15.35
N GLU A 11 -22.05 -3.03 -16.53
CA GLU A 11 -22.62 -3.45 -17.83
C GLU A 11 -22.30 -4.90 -18.17
N GLU A 12 -21.11 -5.39 -17.82
CA GLU A 12 -20.63 -6.74 -18.16
C GLU A 12 -20.41 -7.58 -16.90
N LYS A 13 -21.02 -8.76 -16.85
CA LYS A 13 -20.78 -9.73 -15.78
C LYS A 13 -19.43 -10.39 -15.93
N TYR A 14 -18.70 -10.56 -14.81
CA TYR A 14 -17.33 -11.07 -14.79
C TYR A 14 -17.14 -12.38 -15.57
N ASP A 15 -17.82 -13.46 -15.17
CA ASP A 15 -17.70 -14.78 -15.83
C ASP A 15 -18.13 -14.71 -17.30
N THR A 16 -19.22 -13.99 -17.61
CA THR A 16 -19.70 -13.82 -18.98
C THR A 16 -18.67 -13.12 -19.85
N PHE A 17 -18.04 -12.08 -19.31
CA PHE A 17 -16.99 -11.35 -20.04
C PHE A 17 -15.81 -12.24 -20.37
N LEU A 18 -15.31 -13.03 -19.38
CA LEU A 18 -14.17 -13.93 -19.62
C LEU A 18 -14.51 -15.01 -20.65
N LEU A 19 -15.65 -15.68 -20.49
CA LEU A 19 -16.09 -16.76 -21.40
C LEU A 19 -16.31 -16.26 -22.83
N LYS A 20 -16.99 -15.13 -22.99
CA LYS A 20 -17.26 -14.51 -24.30
C LYS A 20 -15.98 -14.15 -25.07
N ASN A 21 -14.92 -13.80 -24.34
CA ASN A 21 -13.62 -13.46 -24.94
C ASN A 21 -12.63 -14.64 -24.99
N GLY A 22 -13.05 -15.85 -24.61
CA GLY A 22 -12.21 -17.05 -24.64
C GLY A 22 -11.09 -17.08 -23.61
N TYR A 23 -11.23 -16.32 -22.51
CA TYR A 23 -10.26 -16.34 -21.41
C TYR A 23 -10.51 -17.51 -20.49
N CYS A 24 -9.44 -18.21 -20.07
CA CYS A 24 -9.50 -19.33 -19.13
C CYS A 24 -9.33 -18.89 -17.66
N GLY A 25 -9.05 -17.62 -17.40
CA GLY A 25 -8.86 -17.03 -16.08
C GLY A 25 -8.34 -15.61 -16.17
N ALA A 26 -8.21 -14.95 -15.03
CA ALA A 26 -7.76 -13.56 -14.98
C ALA A 26 -6.86 -13.26 -13.78
N PHE A 27 -6.01 -12.25 -13.95
CA PHE A 27 -5.32 -11.55 -12.88
C PHE A 27 -5.92 -10.15 -12.76
N LEU A 28 -6.57 -9.87 -11.64
CA LEU A 28 -7.25 -8.60 -11.37
C LEU A 28 -6.45 -7.77 -10.39
N MET A 29 -6.29 -6.49 -10.69
CA MET A 29 -5.60 -5.54 -9.82
C MET A 29 -6.29 -4.19 -9.82
N GLY A 30 -6.18 -3.47 -8.69
CA GLY A 30 -6.71 -2.12 -8.55
C GLY A 30 -8.23 -2.05 -8.35
N LEU A 31 -8.90 -3.15 -8.01
CA LEU A 31 -10.33 -3.14 -7.66
C LEU A 31 -10.53 -2.52 -6.27
N ALA A 32 -11.52 -1.64 -6.15
CA ALA A 32 -11.99 -1.12 -4.86
C ALA A 32 -12.95 -2.12 -4.18
N LEU A 33 -13.08 -2.04 -2.85
CA LEU A 33 -13.94 -2.95 -2.07
C LEU A 33 -15.42 -2.92 -2.50
N HIS A 34 -15.88 -1.82 -3.08
CA HIS A 34 -17.28 -1.66 -3.51
C HIS A 34 -17.51 -1.91 -5.01
N ASP A 35 -16.45 -2.27 -5.76
CA ASP A 35 -16.59 -2.57 -7.18
C ASP A 35 -17.51 -3.77 -7.40
N SER A 36 -18.36 -3.70 -8.44
CA SER A 36 -19.40 -4.70 -8.66
C SER A 36 -18.85 -6.10 -8.94
N TRP A 37 -17.67 -6.20 -9.54
CA TRP A 37 -17.02 -7.49 -9.80
C TRP A 37 -16.52 -8.16 -8.51
N ILE A 38 -16.18 -7.40 -7.46
CA ILE A 38 -15.76 -8.00 -6.17
C ILE A 38 -16.85 -8.93 -5.63
N LYS A 39 -18.14 -8.51 -5.66
CA LYS A 39 -19.26 -9.35 -5.23
C LYS A 39 -19.48 -10.57 -6.14
N GLN A 40 -19.22 -10.42 -7.44
CA GLN A 40 -19.37 -11.53 -8.39
C GLN A 40 -18.28 -12.59 -8.19
N LEU A 41 -17.07 -12.20 -7.74
CA LEU A 41 -15.98 -13.12 -7.46
C LEU A 41 -16.30 -14.10 -6.32
N GLU A 42 -17.23 -13.78 -5.42
CA GLU A 42 -17.66 -14.73 -4.37
C GLU A 42 -18.20 -16.03 -4.94
N ASN A 43 -18.81 -15.97 -6.14
CA ASN A 43 -19.47 -17.11 -6.79
C ASN A 43 -18.90 -17.41 -8.19
N THR A 44 -17.77 -16.83 -8.56
CA THR A 44 -17.17 -17.08 -9.87
C THR A 44 -16.72 -18.52 -10.04
N THR A 45 -16.90 -19.04 -11.24
CA THR A 45 -16.34 -20.34 -11.66
C THR A 45 -15.01 -20.18 -12.38
N MET A 46 -14.61 -18.94 -12.66
CA MET A 46 -13.41 -18.63 -13.43
C MET A 46 -12.17 -18.53 -12.51
N PRO A 47 -11.07 -19.24 -12.85
CA PRO A 47 -9.79 -19.09 -12.16
C PRO A 47 -9.36 -17.63 -12.09
N THR A 48 -9.16 -17.10 -10.88
CA THR A 48 -8.88 -15.69 -10.68
C THR A 48 -7.80 -15.47 -9.63
N VAL A 49 -6.78 -14.71 -9.98
CA VAL A 49 -5.82 -14.16 -9.02
C VAL A 49 -6.20 -12.70 -8.76
N LEU A 50 -6.53 -12.40 -7.51
CA LEU A 50 -6.95 -11.08 -7.08
C LEU A 50 -5.81 -10.40 -6.33
N PHE A 51 -5.30 -9.30 -6.87
CA PHE A 51 -4.20 -8.57 -6.26
C PHE A 51 -4.71 -7.48 -5.31
N ASP A 52 -4.11 -7.43 -4.12
CA ASP A 52 -4.38 -6.44 -3.08
C ASP A 52 -5.85 -6.38 -2.61
N ASN A 53 -6.60 -7.45 -2.84
CA ASN A 53 -7.97 -7.61 -2.34
C ASN A 53 -8.25 -9.07 -2.02
N PHE A 54 -9.24 -9.36 -1.18
CA PHE A 54 -9.50 -10.70 -0.66
C PHE A 54 -10.98 -11.07 -0.73
N ILE A 55 -11.22 -12.28 -1.24
CA ILE A 55 -12.52 -12.95 -1.20
C ILE A 55 -12.34 -14.25 -0.43
N SER A 56 -13.19 -14.49 0.55
CA SER A 56 -13.18 -15.74 1.31
C SER A 56 -14.11 -16.80 0.71
N GLY A 57 -13.72 -18.05 0.81
CA GLY A 57 -14.60 -19.20 0.55
C GLY A 57 -14.72 -19.66 -0.90
N ASN A 58 -14.24 -18.92 -1.89
CA ASN A 58 -14.24 -19.38 -3.29
C ASN A 58 -12.92 -20.06 -3.66
N PRO A 59 -12.92 -21.38 -3.97
CA PRO A 59 -11.69 -22.11 -4.32
C PRO A 59 -11.08 -21.71 -5.67
N ASN A 60 -11.83 -20.97 -6.52
CA ASN A 60 -11.35 -20.47 -7.80
C ASN A 60 -10.65 -19.10 -7.69
N VAL A 61 -10.65 -18.48 -6.49
CA VAL A 61 -10.09 -17.14 -6.28
C VAL A 61 -8.94 -17.21 -5.29
N CYS A 62 -7.77 -16.75 -5.70
CA CYS A 62 -6.60 -16.60 -4.83
C CYS A 62 -6.29 -15.12 -4.59
N TYR A 63 -6.08 -14.73 -3.34
CA TYR A 63 -5.50 -13.45 -2.99
C TYR A 63 -3.97 -13.52 -3.11
N LEU A 64 -3.40 -12.64 -3.93
CA LEU A 64 -1.97 -12.42 -4.04
C LEU A 64 -1.65 -10.97 -3.66
N GLY A 65 -0.63 -10.77 -2.84
CA GLY A 65 -0.19 -9.44 -2.45
C GLY A 65 1.16 -9.45 -1.74
N THR A 66 1.57 -8.28 -1.28
CA THR A 66 2.69 -8.12 -0.35
C THR A 66 2.16 -8.10 1.08
N ASP A 67 2.93 -8.65 2.03
CA ASP A 67 2.57 -8.55 3.45
C ASP A 67 2.68 -7.09 3.91
N SER A 68 1.56 -6.38 3.76
CA SER A 68 1.44 -4.98 4.13
C SER A 68 1.61 -4.75 5.63
N TYR A 69 1.20 -5.75 6.45
CA TYR A 69 1.36 -5.68 7.90
C TYR A 69 2.85 -5.70 8.28
N GLU A 70 3.60 -6.67 7.75
CA GLU A 70 5.06 -6.75 7.97
C GLU A 70 5.75 -5.48 7.44
N GLY A 71 5.37 -4.98 6.26
CA GLY A 71 5.98 -3.79 5.65
C GLY A 71 5.80 -2.52 6.48
N ILE A 72 4.59 -2.22 6.92
CA ILE A 72 4.33 -1.04 7.77
C ILE A 72 5.00 -1.18 9.14
N THR A 73 5.01 -2.39 9.70
CA THR A 73 5.74 -2.66 10.95
C THR A 73 7.24 -2.38 10.80
N MET A 74 7.85 -2.78 9.66
CA MET A 74 9.25 -2.43 9.35
C MET A 74 9.48 -0.91 9.29
N ALA A 75 8.58 -0.17 8.61
CA ALA A 75 8.69 1.29 8.47
C ALA A 75 8.61 2.00 9.83
N VAL A 76 7.63 1.62 10.67
CA VAL A 76 7.49 2.20 12.01
C VAL A 76 8.69 1.87 12.89
N ASN A 77 9.12 0.60 12.93
CA ASN A 77 10.27 0.18 13.73
C ASN A 77 11.57 0.89 13.31
N HIS A 78 11.76 1.09 12.01
CA HIS A 78 12.90 1.87 11.50
C HIS A 78 12.91 3.30 12.09
N LEU A 79 11.77 4.00 12.04
CA LEU A 79 11.66 5.35 12.58
C LEU A 79 11.78 5.39 14.11
N VAL A 80 11.20 4.43 14.81
CA VAL A 80 11.33 4.30 16.28
C VAL A 80 12.80 4.08 16.67
N ASN A 81 13.53 3.23 15.96
CA ASN A 81 14.96 2.98 16.16
C ASN A 81 15.82 4.24 15.89
N LEU A 82 15.34 5.15 15.03
CA LEU A 82 15.94 6.46 14.80
C LEU A 82 15.55 7.50 15.85
N GLY A 83 14.72 7.13 16.84
CA GLY A 83 14.33 7.98 17.97
C GLY A 83 13.05 8.80 17.74
N HIS A 84 12.34 8.60 16.63
CA HIS A 84 11.07 9.28 16.38
C HIS A 84 9.96 8.76 17.29
N LYS A 85 9.19 9.67 17.89
CA LYS A 85 8.04 9.37 18.74
C LYS A 85 6.73 9.93 18.17
N ASN A 86 6.79 11.10 17.53
CA ASN A 86 5.66 11.73 16.84
C ASN A 86 5.69 11.35 15.36
N ILE A 87 5.13 10.19 15.04
CA ILE A 87 5.12 9.62 13.70
C ILE A 87 3.73 9.82 13.11
N ALA A 88 3.63 10.52 11.98
CA ALA A 88 2.40 10.64 11.22
C ALA A 88 2.25 9.49 10.21
N PHE A 89 1.01 9.18 9.85
CA PHE A 89 0.67 8.22 8.82
C PHE A 89 -0.27 8.81 7.77
N LEU A 90 0.23 8.99 6.56
CA LEU A 90 -0.58 9.37 5.40
C LEU A 90 -0.84 8.12 4.55
N ASN A 91 -1.94 7.45 4.85
CA ASN A 91 -2.31 6.15 4.30
C ASN A 91 -2.83 6.25 2.84
N GLY A 92 -3.21 5.11 2.24
CA GLY A 92 -3.78 5.01 0.90
C GLY A 92 -5.24 5.47 0.82
N SER A 93 -6.11 4.65 0.20
CA SER A 93 -7.53 4.96 0.01
C SER A 93 -8.40 4.34 1.10
N LEU A 94 -9.46 5.04 1.51
CA LEU A 94 -10.52 4.53 2.41
C LEU A 94 -11.26 3.28 1.88
N TYR A 95 -11.17 3.03 0.57
CA TYR A 95 -11.89 1.93 -0.09
C TYR A 95 -10.97 0.80 -0.53
N SER A 96 -9.82 0.65 0.15
CA SER A 96 -8.81 -0.35 -0.16
C SER A 96 -8.55 -1.24 1.04
N LEU A 97 -8.70 -2.56 0.87
CA LEU A 97 -8.36 -3.54 1.89
C LEU A 97 -6.91 -3.37 2.38
N VAL A 98 -5.99 -3.07 1.47
CA VAL A 98 -4.58 -2.84 1.80
C VAL A 98 -4.40 -1.63 2.71
N SER A 99 -5.21 -0.58 2.53
CA SER A 99 -5.16 0.58 3.43
C SER A 99 -5.64 0.23 4.83
N ASP A 100 -6.69 -0.59 4.96
CA ASP A 100 -7.16 -1.04 6.27
C ASP A 100 -6.09 -1.89 6.97
N GLN A 101 -5.47 -2.82 6.26
CA GLN A 101 -4.36 -3.64 6.78
C GLN A 101 -3.15 -2.78 7.19
N ARG A 102 -2.81 -1.75 6.42
CA ARG A 102 -1.72 -0.82 6.73
C ARG A 102 -2.04 0.05 7.94
N GLN A 103 -3.31 0.47 8.11
CA GLN A 103 -3.75 1.22 9.28
C GLN A 103 -3.62 0.37 10.55
N GLU A 104 -4.14 -0.86 10.52
CA GLU A 104 -4.04 -1.80 11.63
C GLU A 104 -2.58 -2.10 12.00
N ALA A 105 -1.72 -2.29 11.00
CA ALA A 105 -0.29 -2.53 11.19
C ALA A 105 0.41 -1.33 11.83
N PHE A 106 0.08 -0.11 11.39
CA PHE A 106 0.63 1.12 11.94
C PHE A 106 0.25 1.27 13.43
N GLU A 107 -1.03 1.13 13.74
CA GLU A 107 -1.53 1.20 15.12
C GLU A 107 -0.89 0.14 16.03
N SER A 108 -0.78 -1.08 15.54
CA SER A 108 -0.16 -2.19 16.26
C SER A 108 1.34 -1.96 16.51
N ALA A 109 2.08 -1.48 15.50
CA ALA A 109 3.50 -1.20 15.63
C ALA A 109 3.78 -0.01 16.58
N MET A 110 2.97 1.05 16.53
CA MET A 110 3.03 2.17 17.47
C MET A 110 2.75 1.70 18.91
N ALA A 111 1.72 0.88 19.10
CA ALA A 111 1.40 0.30 20.41
C ALA A 111 2.52 -0.59 20.95
N ALA A 112 3.13 -1.42 20.10
CA ALA A 112 4.27 -2.27 20.48
C ALA A 112 5.48 -1.43 20.91
N ALA A 113 5.67 -0.25 20.34
CA ALA A 113 6.68 0.73 20.74
C ALA A 113 6.27 1.57 21.96
N SER A 114 5.10 1.34 22.55
CA SER A 114 4.51 2.15 23.63
C SER A 114 4.30 3.63 23.24
N LEU A 115 4.02 3.90 21.96
CA LEU A 115 3.75 5.22 21.43
C LEU A 115 2.26 5.39 21.12
N PRO A 116 1.66 6.54 21.46
CA PRO A 116 0.25 6.77 21.15
C PRO A 116 0.05 7.06 19.64
N VAL A 117 -1.01 6.53 19.07
CA VAL A 117 -1.49 6.99 17.77
C VAL A 117 -2.36 8.23 17.98
N GLN A 118 -1.91 9.37 17.46
CA GLN A 118 -2.63 10.62 17.57
C GLN A 118 -3.55 10.79 16.34
N LYS A 119 -4.81 11.12 16.57
CA LYS A 119 -5.80 11.27 15.50
C LYS A 119 -5.39 12.35 14.47
N ASP A 120 -4.75 13.42 14.92
CA ASP A 120 -4.31 14.53 14.08
C ASP A 120 -3.05 14.18 13.24
N LEU A 121 -2.43 13.03 13.51
CA LEU A 121 -1.28 12.51 12.77
C LEU A 121 -1.65 11.36 11.81
N THR A 122 -2.93 11.09 11.58
CA THR A 122 -3.37 10.04 10.65
C THR A 122 -4.36 10.57 9.63
N ALA A 123 -4.16 10.24 8.36
CA ALA A 123 -5.02 10.67 7.26
C ALA A 123 -4.94 9.72 6.06
N TYR A 124 -5.81 9.91 5.07
CA TYR A 124 -5.83 9.15 3.83
C TYR A 124 -5.44 10.02 2.64
N GLY A 125 -4.46 9.56 1.86
CA GLY A 125 -3.86 10.29 0.74
C GLY A 125 -4.30 9.80 -0.64
N TYR A 126 -5.17 8.79 -0.72
CA TYR A 126 -5.74 8.28 -1.98
C TYR A 126 -4.70 7.90 -3.04
N TYR A 127 -3.49 7.51 -2.60
CA TYR A 127 -2.36 7.11 -3.44
C TYR A 127 -1.86 8.20 -4.40
N VAL A 128 -2.17 9.47 -4.16
CA VAL A 128 -1.76 10.61 -4.99
C VAL A 128 -0.89 11.61 -4.23
N SER A 129 0.14 12.13 -4.91
CA SER A 129 1.08 13.09 -4.31
C SER A 129 0.41 14.39 -3.85
N ASP A 130 -0.59 14.85 -4.59
CA ASP A 130 -1.33 16.09 -4.32
C ASP A 130 -2.06 16.11 -2.98
N SER A 131 -2.32 14.93 -2.39
CA SER A 131 -2.97 14.81 -1.08
C SER A 131 -2.14 15.43 0.05
N ALA A 132 -0.81 15.40 -0.08
CA ALA A 132 0.11 15.91 0.93
C ALA A 132 -0.15 17.39 1.30
N LYS A 133 -0.55 18.21 0.32
CA LYS A 133 -0.85 19.65 0.55
C LYS A 133 -1.96 19.90 1.56
N TYR A 134 -2.87 18.95 1.74
CA TYR A 134 -3.99 19.06 2.68
C TYR A 134 -3.65 18.55 4.09
N HIS A 135 -2.71 17.62 4.21
CA HIS A 135 -2.43 16.90 5.45
C HIS A 135 -1.11 17.28 6.12
N VAL A 136 -0.04 17.50 5.34
CA VAL A 136 1.30 17.83 5.86
C VAL A 136 1.29 19.07 6.75
N PRO A 137 0.56 20.18 6.44
CA PRO A 137 0.50 21.34 7.34
C PRO A 137 -0.01 20.99 8.74
N GLY A 138 -1.05 20.16 8.81
CA GLY A 138 -1.60 19.68 10.09
C GLY A 138 -0.60 18.80 10.84
N PHE A 139 0.06 17.88 10.16
CA PHE A 139 1.07 17.00 10.76
C PHE A 139 2.25 17.79 11.35
N LEU A 140 2.77 18.76 10.60
CA LEU A 140 3.85 19.64 11.08
C LEU A 140 3.42 20.47 12.29
N SER A 141 2.19 21.02 12.28
CA SER A 141 1.62 21.77 13.38
C SER A 141 1.40 20.91 14.63
N ALA A 142 1.08 19.65 14.46
CA ALA A 142 0.96 18.65 15.53
C ALA A 142 2.32 18.10 16.01
N GLY A 143 3.43 18.59 15.46
CA GLY A 143 4.78 18.22 15.86
C GLY A 143 5.28 16.88 15.31
N ALA A 144 4.77 16.44 14.17
CA ALA A 144 5.30 15.25 13.51
C ALA A 144 6.79 15.43 13.16
N THR A 145 7.60 14.44 13.53
CA THR A 145 9.04 14.38 13.21
C THR A 145 9.33 13.35 12.13
N ALA A 146 8.35 12.50 11.82
CA ALA A 146 8.43 11.53 10.74
C ALA A 146 7.06 11.26 10.15
N VAL A 147 7.02 10.85 8.87
CA VAL A 147 5.80 10.46 8.16
C VAL A 147 6.01 9.11 7.49
N VAL A 148 5.17 8.13 7.82
CA VAL A 148 4.99 6.90 7.05
C VAL A 148 3.95 7.19 5.97
N CYS A 149 4.20 6.78 4.73
CA CYS A 149 3.33 7.04 3.60
C CYS A 149 2.77 5.74 3.03
N GLY A 150 1.50 5.77 2.62
CA GLY A 150 0.81 4.63 2.02
C GLY A 150 1.41 4.19 0.68
N ASN A 151 2.13 5.05 -0.03
CA ASN A 151 2.98 4.69 -1.18
C ASN A 151 4.05 5.76 -1.45
N ASP A 152 4.92 5.50 -2.43
CA ASP A 152 6.01 6.39 -2.79
C ASP A 152 5.53 7.71 -3.44
N LEU A 153 4.39 7.72 -4.12
CA LEU A 153 3.83 8.95 -4.70
C LEU A 153 3.34 9.90 -3.60
N ILE A 154 2.67 9.37 -2.57
CA ILE A 154 2.32 10.15 -1.38
C ILE A 154 3.60 10.67 -0.72
N ALA A 155 4.62 9.82 -0.56
CA ALA A 155 5.90 10.22 0.04
C ALA A 155 6.57 11.36 -0.72
N LYS A 156 6.56 11.30 -2.07
CA LYS A 156 7.04 12.42 -2.91
C LYS A 156 6.29 13.71 -2.62
N GLY A 157 4.97 13.64 -2.52
CA GLY A 157 4.14 14.79 -2.15
C GLY A 157 4.47 15.36 -0.77
N VAL A 158 4.74 14.48 0.22
CA VAL A 158 5.14 14.88 1.57
C VAL A 158 6.49 15.60 1.55
N ILE A 159 7.49 15.07 0.84
CA ILE A 159 8.81 15.71 0.67
C ILE A 159 8.65 17.10 0.05
N ASP A 160 7.90 17.20 -1.05
CA ASP A 160 7.68 18.47 -1.74
C ASP A 160 6.99 19.51 -0.86
N GLU A 161 5.98 19.09 -0.10
CA GLU A 161 5.23 20.01 0.75
C GLU A 161 6.03 20.45 1.99
N CYS A 162 6.85 19.55 2.58
CA CYS A 162 7.81 19.91 3.62
C CYS A 162 8.79 20.98 3.10
N THR A 163 9.42 20.75 1.95
CA THR A 163 10.38 21.67 1.33
C THR A 163 9.77 23.04 1.05
N LYS A 164 8.54 23.10 0.48
CA LYS A 164 7.80 24.36 0.25
C LYS A 164 7.58 25.17 1.51
N ARG A 165 7.51 24.50 2.68
CA ARG A 165 7.29 25.13 3.99
C ARG A 165 8.58 25.41 4.74
N GLY A 166 9.73 25.17 4.14
CA GLY A 166 11.03 25.41 4.73
C GLY A 166 11.51 24.31 5.70
N PHE A 167 10.83 23.17 5.72
CA PHE A 167 11.30 21.99 6.46
C PHE A 167 12.21 21.13 5.57
N ARG A 168 13.29 20.65 6.13
CA ARG A 168 14.25 19.80 5.44
C ARG A 168 13.92 18.33 5.69
N VAL A 169 14.01 17.54 4.64
CA VAL A 169 13.94 16.09 4.70
C VAL A 169 15.35 15.57 4.40
N PRO A 170 15.98 14.81 5.31
CA PRO A 170 15.41 14.19 6.52
C PRO A 170 15.61 14.97 7.83
N GLU A 171 16.33 16.11 7.87
CA GLU A 171 16.84 16.73 9.10
C GLU A 171 15.75 17.20 10.06
N ASP A 172 14.65 17.75 9.52
CA ASP A 172 13.51 18.24 10.31
C ASP A 172 12.36 17.22 10.33
N VAL A 173 12.17 16.45 9.24
CA VAL A 173 11.12 15.43 9.09
C VAL A 173 11.63 14.26 8.30
N SER A 174 11.63 13.06 8.87
CA SER A 174 11.91 11.80 8.17
C SER A 174 10.70 11.32 7.38
N VAL A 175 10.92 10.74 6.19
CA VAL A 175 9.83 10.23 5.33
C VAL A 175 10.13 8.79 4.88
N VAL A 176 9.16 7.89 5.06
CA VAL A 176 9.23 6.50 4.58
C VAL A 176 8.08 6.24 3.61
N GLY A 177 8.39 5.72 2.42
CA GLY A 177 7.43 5.33 1.40
C GLY A 177 7.04 3.86 1.44
N PHE A 178 6.28 3.45 0.44
CA PHE A 178 5.91 2.06 0.18
C PHE A 178 5.83 1.86 -1.35
N ASP A 179 6.29 0.74 -1.87
CA ASP A 179 6.32 0.20 -3.24
C ASP A 179 7.74 0.08 -3.83
N ASP A 180 8.66 0.96 -3.50
CA ASP A 180 9.97 1.12 -4.16
C ASP A 180 9.84 1.23 -5.68
N ILE A 181 9.04 2.22 -6.12
CA ILE A 181 8.95 2.52 -7.55
C ILE A 181 10.31 2.99 -8.09
N SER A 182 10.57 2.74 -9.37
CA SER A 182 11.89 2.97 -9.96
C SER A 182 12.42 4.41 -9.80
N ILE A 183 11.52 5.39 -9.77
CA ILE A 183 11.88 6.80 -9.57
C ILE A 183 12.13 7.17 -8.10
N ALA A 184 11.76 6.34 -7.12
CA ALA A 184 11.94 6.65 -5.69
C ALA A 184 13.42 6.86 -5.31
N ALA A 185 14.34 6.18 -5.99
CA ALA A 185 15.78 6.35 -5.81
C ALA A 185 16.32 7.68 -6.38
N THR A 186 15.55 8.39 -7.20
CA THR A 186 15.92 9.67 -7.82
C THR A 186 15.19 10.87 -7.23
N PHE A 187 14.39 10.65 -6.19
CA PHE A 187 13.82 11.78 -5.43
C PHE A 187 14.92 12.57 -4.72
N ASP A 188 14.62 13.78 -4.35
CA ASP A 188 15.50 14.62 -3.57
C ASP A 188 14.83 14.95 -2.23
N PRO A 189 15.30 14.31 -1.13
CA PRO A 189 16.33 13.24 -1.06
C PRO A 189 15.82 11.87 -1.59
N PRO A 190 16.74 10.93 -1.95
CA PRO A 190 16.39 9.54 -2.30
C PRO A 190 15.56 8.89 -1.21
N LEU A 191 14.42 8.27 -1.60
CA LEU A 191 13.39 7.83 -0.68
C LEU A 191 13.70 6.48 -0.01
N THR A 192 13.76 6.46 1.32
CA THR A 192 13.64 5.25 2.13
C THR A 192 12.23 4.70 2.00
N THR A 193 12.09 3.42 1.64
CA THR A 193 10.77 2.86 1.30
C THR A 193 10.70 1.36 1.55
N ILE A 194 9.49 0.83 1.61
CA ILE A 194 9.21 -0.60 1.67
C ILE A 194 9.04 -1.14 0.26
N ARG A 195 9.94 -2.03 -0.14
CA ARG A 195 9.90 -2.66 -1.47
C ARG A 195 8.88 -3.78 -1.55
N GLN A 196 8.05 -3.73 -2.57
CA GLN A 196 7.29 -4.85 -3.09
C GLN A 196 8.10 -5.57 -4.18
N GLU A 197 8.27 -6.87 -4.07
CA GLU A 197 9.03 -7.68 -5.04
C GLU A 197 8.18 -7.95 -6.29
N ARG A 198 8.00 -6.92 -7.13
CA ARG A 198 7.06 -6.93 -8.27
C ARG A 198 7.29 -8.04 -9.29
N ASN A 199 8.56 -8.39 -9.55
CA ASN A 199 8.87 -9.48 -10.46
C ASN A 199 8.42 -10.84 -9.89
N GLU A 200 8.63 -11.05 -8.59
CA GLU A 200 8.18 -12.26 -7.91
C GLU A 200 6.65 -12.31 -7.82
N LEU A 201 5.98 -11.16 -7.57
CA LEU A 201 4.52 -11.07 -7.63
C LEU A 201 3.99 -11.51 -8.99
N GLY A 202 4.61 -11.04 -10.09
CA GLY A 202 4.22 -11.44 -11.45
C GLY A 202 4.42 -12.94 -11.70
N ARG A 203 5.52 -13.54 -11.23
CA ARG A 203 5.77 -14.98 -11.33
C ARG A 203 4.76 -15.77 -10.50
N CYS A 204 4.56 -15.39 -9.24
CA CYS A 204 3.56 -16.02 -8.38
C CYS A 204 2.15 -15.93 -8.98
N ALA A 205 1.77 -14.78 -9.56
CA ALA A 205 0.48 -14.63 -10.21
C ALA A 205 0.26 -15.65 -11.32
N TYR A 206 1.28 -15.87 -12.16
CA TYR A 206 1.23 -16.88 -13.23
C TYR A 206 1.11 -18.28 -12.66
N ASP A 207 1.97 -18.68 -11.70
CA ASP A 207 1.98 -20.02 -11.12
C ASP A 207 0.67 -20.34 -10.39
N ILE A 208 0.13 -19.36 -9.65
CA ILE A 208 -1.15 -19.49 -8.96
C ILE A 208 -2.29 -19.63 -9.96
N LEU A 209 -2.35 -18.77 -10.99
CA LEU A 209 -3.40 -18.85 -11.99
C LEU A 209 -3.38 -20.19 -12.74
N ASN A 210 -2.19 -20.65 -13.10
CA ASN A 210 -2.01 -21.97 -13.71
C ASN A 210 -2.49 -23.10 -12.79
N SER A 211 -2.20 -23.03 -11.49
CA SER A 211 -2.68 -24.00 -10.50
C SER A 211 -4.20 -24.01 -10.40
N LEU A 212 -4.84 -22.83 -10.34
CA LEU A 212 -6.29 -22.71 -10.31
C LEU A 212 -6.96 -23.28 -11.57
N ILE A 213 -6.37 -23.05 -12.77
CA ILE A 213 -6.84 -23.62 -14.04
C ILE A 213 -6.80 -25.17 -13.98
N HIS A 214 -5.86 -25.74 -13.27
CA HIS A 214 -5.75 -27.21 -13.05
C HIS A 214 -6.51 -27.69 -11.81
N HIS A 215 -7.44 -26.87 -11.28
CA HIS A 215 -8.27 -27.19 -10.12
C HIS A 215 -7.50 -27.45 -8.81
N ILE A 216 -6.31 -26.86 -8.67
CA ILE A 216 -5.55 -26.85 -7.42
C ILE A 216 -5.89 -25.58 -6.66
N PRO A 217 -6.67 -25.64 -5.56
CA PRO A 217 -7.11 -24.45 -4.86
C PRO A 217 -5.97 -23.83 -4.06
N ILE A 218 -5.79 -22.52 -4.23
CA ILE A 218 -4.85 -21.69 -3.46
C ILE A 218 -5.63 -20.48 -2.96
N SER A 219 -5.71 -20.27 -1.65
CA SER A 219 -6.56 -19.21 -1.09
C SER A 219 -5.86 -17.86 -0.91
N LYS A 220 -4.60 -17.89 -0.46
CA LYS A 220 -3.85 -16.68 -0.14
C LYS A 220 -2.35 -16.90 -0.30
N THR A 221 -1.68 -15.94 -0.94
CA THR A 221 -0.22 -15.88 -1.02
C THR A 221 0.24 -14.45 -0.75
N LEU A 222 1.13 -14.28 0.24
CA LEU A 222 1.75 -13.01 0.55
C LEU A 222 3.26 -13.12 0.38
N LEU A 223 3.84 -12.15 -0.33
CA LEU A 223 5.29 -12.01 -0.43
C LEU A 223 5.81 -11.09 0.67
N ARG A 224 6.99 -11.43 1.18
CA ARG A 224 7.66 -10.60 2.18
C ARG A 224 8.16 -9.30 1.55
N PRO A 225 7.87 -8.15 2.17
CA PRO A 225 8.47 -6.88 1.79
C PRO A 225 9.92 -6.77 2.26
N LYS A 226 10.61 -5.73 1.79
CA LYS A 226 11.96 -5.36 2.26
C LYS A 226 12.04 -3.87 2.53
N LEU A 227 12.62 -3.47 3.65
CA LEU A 227 13.00 -2.08 3.86
C LEU A 227 14.22 -1.75 2.99
N ILE A 228 14.11 -0.67 2.24
CA ILE A 228 15.19 -0.09 1.42
C ILE A 228 15.55 1.26 2.02
N GLU A 229 16.60 1.28 2.80
CA GLU A 229 17.09 2.50 3.42
C GLU A 229 17.82 3.36 2.39
N ARG A 230 17.48 4.66 2.35
CA ARG A 230 18.11 5.71 1.55
C ARG A 230 18.28 6.97 2.40
N GLU A 231 18.11 8.15 1.81
CA GLU A 231 18.50 9.42 2.43
C GLU A 231 17.32 10.21 3.01
N SER A 232 16.07 9.74 2.89
CA SER A 232 14.89 10.45 3.39
C SER A 232 14.58 10.24 4.87
N THR A 233 15.44 9.52 5.60
CA THR A 233 15.30 9.29 7.05
C THR A 233 16.61 9.56 7.77
N ALA A 234 16.54 10.16 8.97
CA ALA A 234 17.67 10.45 9.83
C ALA A 234 17.30 10.23 11.30
N ARG A 235 18.28 10.26 12.20
CA ARG A 235 18.01 10.28 13.63
C ARG A 235 17.17 11.51 13.99
N CYS A 236 16.16 11.31 14.82
CA CYS A 236 15.35 12.40 15.33
C CYS A 236 16.27 13.39 16.08
N ALA A 237 16.30 14.64 15.62
CA ALA A 237 16.97 15.70 16.39
C ALA A 237 16.18 15.87 17.69
N HIS A 238 16.82 15.68 18.86
CA HIS A 238 16.22 15.96 20.16
C HIS A 238 15.74 17.41 20.15
N ARG A 239 14.43 17.61 20.02
CA ARG A 239 13.79 18.85 20.45
C ARG A 239 13.52 18.68 21.94
N ASP A 240 14.44 19.20 22.75
CA ASP A 240 14.20 19.42 24.17
C ASP A 240 13.00 20.34 24.38
#